data_43f341edabab8c3a68c13971cfb4e93c
#
_entry.id   43f341edabab8c3a68c13971cfb4e93c
#
_cell.length_a   1.000
_cell.length_b   1.000
_cell.length_c   1.000
_cell.angle_alpha   90.00
_cell.angle_beta   90.00
_cell.angle_gamma   90.00
#
_symmetry.space_group_name_H-M   'P 1'
#
loop_
_entity.id
_entity.type
_entity.pdbx_description
1 polymer ?
#
loop_
_entity_poly.entity_id
_entity_poly.type
_entity_poly.pdbx_seq_one_letter_code
_entity_poly.pdbx_strand_id
1 'polypeptide(L)'
;GEIDAAPIVNGVLGKWRWIQDVSAMSIQLAVEKVEHKESYSGQKALVRSFPIGKTATVSMTLHSIDPDNLALTLYGKVVTKAAGSVTAEALPADLVAGDVIRLANPGVSELVITDSASSPAPLDPQYYALRADGAYGEVQLLGLPTPAPTQPFKAAYEYAATRQVGMFTAPQPTIALRYKGINLAEGGAPV
;
A
#
# COMPACT_ATOMS: atom_id res chain seq x y z
N GLY A 1 -9.20 -21.79 5.04
CA GLY A 1 -8.40 -21.49 6.24
C GLY A 1 -8.05 -20.02 6.33
N GLU A 2 -7.65 -19.58 7.50
CA GLU A 2 -7.22 -18.21 7.75
C GLU A 2 -5.72 -18.18 7.99
N ILE A 3 -5.06 -17.11 7.55
CA ILE A 3 -3.64 -16.88 7.82
C ILE A 3 -3.49 -15.59 8.61
N ASP A 4 -2.84 -15.71 9.77
CA ASP A 4 -2.47 -14.57 10.59
C ASP A 4 -0.97 -14.32 10.48
N ALA A 5 -0.58 -13.05 10.53
CA ALA A 5 0.79 -12.61 10.67
C ALA A 5 0.98 -11.80 11.94
N ALA A 6 2.14 -11.96 12.56
CA ALA A 6 2.55 -11.14 13.70
C ALA A 6 4.00 -10.67 13.51
N PRO A 7 4.33 -9.41 13.77
CA PRO A 7 5.70 -8.93 13.73
C PRO A 7 6.50 -9.49 14.90
N ILE A 8 7.78 -9.76 14.68
CA ILE A 8 8.74 -10.08 15.73
C ILE A 8 9.70 -8.90 15.84
N VAL A 9 9.67 -8.22 16.99
CA VAL A 9 10.54 -7.06 17.26
C VAL A 9 11.43 -7.39 18.45
N ASN A 10 12.73 -7.32 18.26
CA ASN A 10 13.73 -7.67 19.28
C ASN A 10 13.50 -9.07 19.90
N GLY A 11 13.09 -10.04 19.09
CA GLY A 11 12.79 -11.40 19.55
C GLY A 11 11.44 -11.57 20.25
N VAL A 12 10.65 -10.51 20.40
CA VAL A 12 9.33 -10.55 21.04
C VAL A 12 8.24 -10.60 19.99
N LEU A 13 7.33 -11.55 20.11
CA LEU A 13 6.16 -11.71 19.25
C LEU A 13 5.14 -10.59 19.52
N GLY A 14 4.75 -9.88 18.48
CA GLY A 14 3.73 -8.84 18.52
C GLY A 14 2.30 -9.38 18.42
N LYS A 15 1.36 -8.49 18.12
CA LYS A 15 -0.06 -8.85 17.99
C LYS A 15 -0.31 -9.56 16.66
N TRP A 16 -1.09 -10.64 16.72
CA TRP A 16 -1.56 -11.34 15.54
C TRP A 16 -2.57 -10.48 14.77
N ARG A 17 -2.42 -10.46 13.44
CA ARG A 17 -3.32 -9.81 12.52
C ARG A 17 -3.68 -10.77 11.40
N TRP A 18 -4.95 -10.91 11.12
CA TRP A 18 -5.41 -11.62 9.94
C TRP A 18 -4.98 -10.88 8.66
N ILE A 19 -4.34 -11.58 7.72
CA ILE A 19 -3.86 -10.99 6.45
C ILE A 19 -4.90 -11.02 5.34
N GLN A 20 -6.14 -11.37 5.69
CA GLN A 20 -7.31 -11.42 4.82
C GLN A 20 -7.21 -12.52 3.75
N ASP A 21 -7.78 -12.29 2.56
CA ASP A 21 -7.96 -13.31 1.55
C ASP A 21 -6.65 -13.76 0.92
N VAL A 22 -6.33 -15.06 1.10
CA VAL A 22 -5.17 -15.74 0.53
C VAL A 22 -5.67 -16.93 -0.29
N SER A 23 -5.51 -16.88 -1.61
CA SER A 23 -6.01 -17.96 -2.50
C SER A 23 -5.10 -19.18 -2.54
N ALA A 24 -3.80 -18.99 -2.38
CA ALA A 24 -2.83 -20.06 -2.43
C ALA A 24 -1.67 -19.80 -1.48
N MET A 25 -1.24 -20.85 -0.79
CA MET A 25 -0.03 -20.84 0.02
C MET A 25 0.77 -22.12 -0.28
N SER A 26 2.07 -21.97 -0.48
CA SER A 26 2.99 -23.11 -0.60
C SER A 26 4.18 -22.93 0.33
N ILE A 27 4.68 -24.03 0.88
CA ILE A 27 5.86 -24.06 1.74
C ILE A 27 6.85 -25.02 1.09
N GLN A 28 8.02 -24.51 0.75
CA GLN A 28 9.14 -25.32 0.23
C GLN A 28 10.24 -25.39 1.28
N LEU A 29 10.62 -26.61 1.63
CA LEU A 29 11.69 -26.88 2.58
C LEU A 29 12.93 -27.34 1.81
N ALA A 30 14.07 -26.73 2.08
CA ALA A 30 15.37 -27.15 1.57
C ALA A 30 16.33 -27.42 2.71
N VAL A 31 17.11 -28.49 2.56
CA VAL A 31 18.18 -28.85 3.49
C VAL A 31 19.48 -28.87 2.72
N GLU A 32 20.37 -27.95 3.04
CA GLU A 32 21.72 -27.95 2.51
C GLU A 32 22.56 -29.01 3.23
N LYS A 33 23.28 -29.79 2.44
CA LYS A 33 24.13 -30.86 2.97
C LYS A 33 25.52 -30.73 2.40
N VAL A 34 26.52 -30.97 3.24
CA VAL A 34 27.90 -31.21 2.81
C VAL A 34 28.12 -32.73 2.78
N GLU A 35 28.54 -33.23 1.64
CA GLU A 35 28.82 -34.62 1.42
C GLU A 35 30.31 -34.86 1.38
N HIS A 36 30.77 -35.81 2.19
CA HIS A 36 32.13 -36.31 2.13
C HIS A 36 32.16 -37.63 1.36
N LYS A 37 32.90 -37.62 0.24
CA LYS A 37 33.11 -38.79 -0.59
C LYS A 37 34.50 -39.37 -0.35
N GLU A 38 34.62 -40.67 -0.36
CA GLU A 38 35.90 -41.33 -0.26
C GLU A 38 36.82 -41.05 -1.44
N SER A 39 38.13 -41.11 -1.23
CA SER A 39 39.11 -40.90 -2.28
C SER A 39 40.02 -42.12 -2.54
N TYR A 40 39.88 -43.20 -1.78
CA TYR A 40 40.82 -44.33 -1.81
C TYR A 40 40.38 -45.47 -2.74
N SER A 41 39.09 -45.71 -2.96
CA SER A 41 38.62 -46.81 -3.82
C SER A 41 38.50 -46.48 -5.29
N GLY A 42 38.60 -45.18 -5.65
CA GLY A 42 38.33 -44.69 -7.00
C GLY A 42 36.85 -44.55 -7.39
N GLN A 43 35.94 -45.11 -6.58
CA GLN A 43 34.50 -45.07 -6.82
C GLN A 43 33.83 -43.78 -6.29
N LYS A 44 34.55 -42.99 -5.45
CA LYS A 44 34.04 -41.77 -4.83
C LYS A 44 32.71 -41.96 -4.12
N ALA A 45 32.57 -43.09 -3.41
CA ALA A 45 31.35 -43.43 -2.67
C ALA A 45 31.08 -42.40 -1.57
N LEU A 46 29.80 -42.11 -1.30
CA LEU A 46 29.40 -41.23 -0.20
C LEU A 46 29.70 -41.88 1.14
N VAL A 47 30.63 -41.31 1.91
CA VAL A 47 30.99 -41.82 3.26
C VAL A 47 30.15 -41.16 4.33
N ARG A 48 29.87 -39.85 4.20
CA ARG A 48 29.13 -39.12 5.22
C ARG A 48 28.46 -37.89 4.63
N SER A 49 27.26 -37.58 5.12
CA SER A 49 26.51 -36.39 4.77
C SER A 49 26.12 -35.61 6.04
N PHE A 50 26.42 -34.32 6.07
CA PHE A 50 26.12 -33.43 7.19
C PHE A 50 25.14 -32.34 6.72
N PRO A 51 23.98 -32.20 7.38
CA PRO A 51 23.14 -31.03 7.14
C PRO A 51 23.79 -29.77 7.74
N ILE A 52 24.01 -28.74 6.92
CA ILE A 52 24.66 -27.50 7.32
C ILE A 52 23.68 -26.31 7.38
N GLY A 53 22.55 -26.42 6.71
CA GLY A 53 21.53 -25.37 6.69
C GLY A 53 20.15 -25.95 6.45
N LYS A 54 19.14 -25.25 6.94
CA LYS A 54 17.73 -25.51 6.65
C LYS A 54 17.09 -24.20 6.23
N THR A 55 16.43 -24.19 5.09
CA THR A 55 15.73 -23.03 4.57
C THR A 55 14.27 -23.40 4.30
N ALA A 56 13.37 -22.51 4.66
CA ALA A 56 11.96 -22.62 4.33
C ALA A 56 11.54 -21.38 3.55
N THR A 57 10.98 -21.59 2.35
CA THR A 57 10.39 -20.51 1.55
C THR A 57 8.87 -20.65 1.60
N VAL A 58 8.20 -19.59 2.03
CA VAL A 58 6.75 -19.50 2.05
C VAL A 58 6.34 -18.55 0.93
N SER A 59 5.53 -19.04 0.00
CA SER A 59 4.94 -18.24 -1.07
C SER A 59 3.43 -18.22 -0.90
N MET A 60 2.83 -17.03 -1.03
CA MET A 60 1.38 -16.87 -0.92
C MET A 60 0.87 -15.81 -1.90
N THR A 61 -0.35 -15.98 -2.35
CA THR A 61 -1.05 -15.03 -3.21
C THR A 61 -2.13 -14.33 -2.39
N LEU A 62 -1.95 -13.02 -2.18
CA LEU A 62 -2.87 -12.15 -1.47
C LEU A 62 -3.81 -11.48 -2.46
N HIS A 63 -5.12 -11.51 -2.19
CA HIS A 63 -6.13 -10.80 -2.98
C HIS A 63 -6.58 -9.48 -2.33
N SER A 64 -6.28 -9.30 -1.06
CA SER A 64 -6.65 -8.09 -0.35
C SER A 64 -5.50 -7.08 -0.33
N ILE A 65 -5.73 -5.91 -0.94
CA ILE A 65 -4.81 -4.76 -0.92
C ILE A 65 -5.20 -3.85 0.24
N ASP A 66 -4.72 -4.20 1.43
CA ASP A 66 -4.82 -3.37 2.63
C ASP A 66 -3.49 -2.64 2.86
N PRO A 67 -3.48 -1.39 3.36
CA PRO A 67 -2.23 -0.66 3.64
C PRO A 67 -1.23 -1.41 4.51
N ASP A 68 -1.69 -2.18 5.48
CA ASP A 68 -0.81 -2.96 6.36
C ASP A 68 -0.20 -4.17 5.64
N ASN A 69 -0.94 -4.83 4.74
CA ASN A 69 -0.41 -5.90 3.88
C ASN A 69 0.58 -5.33 2.87
N LEU A 70 0.24 -4.18 2.29
CA LEU A 70 1.12 -3.50 1.34
C LEU A 70 2.42 -3.04 2.01
N ALA A 71 2.35 -2.52 3.24
CA ALA A 71 3.53 -2.14 4.01
C ALA A 71 4.44 -3.35 4.30
N LEU A 72 3.86 -4.51 4.59
CA LEU A 72 4.60 -5.75 4.82
C LEU A 72 5.36 -6.20 3.55
N THR A 73 4.70 -6.18 2.40
CA THR A 73 5.28 -6.64 1.12
C THR A 73 6.28 -5.67 0.53
N LEU A 74 6.10 -4.37 0.75
CA LEU A 74 6.95 -3.30 0.21
C LEU A 74 8.04 -2.81 1.18
N TYR A 75 8.23 -3.48 2.32
CA TYR A 75 9.12 -3.02 3.40
C TYR A 75 8.86 -1.55 3.75
N GLY A 76 7.58 -1.24 3.90
CA GLY A 76 7.09 0.13 4.06
C GLY A 76 6.56 0.42 5.46
N LYS A 77 6.36 1.70 5.72
CA LYS A 77 5.60 2.18 6.88
C LYS A 77 4.27 2.73 6.42
N VAL A 78 3.23 2.43 7.18
CA VAL A 78 1.93 3.10 7.02
C VAL A 78 2.00 4.44 7.72
N VAL A 79 1.79 5.51 6.98
CA VAL A 79 1.67 6.88 7.50
C VAL A 79 0.21 7.29 7.39
N THR A 80 -0.39 7.65 8.51
CA THR A 80 -1.75 8.17 8.55
C THR A 80 -1.70 9.69 8.56
N LYS A 81 -2.36 10.33 7.61
CA LYS A 81 -2.62 11.77 7.59
C LYS A 81 -4.04 11.99 8.07
N ALA A 82 -4.22 12.82 9.09
CA ALA A 82 -5.55 13.18 9.58
C ALA A 82 -6.33 13.99 8.54
N ALA A 83 -7.65 13.95 8.60
CA ALA A 83 -8.51 14.86 7.86
C ALA A 83 -8.22 16.32 8.23
N GLY A 84 -8.45 17.23 7.32
CA GLY A 84 -8.21 18.64 7.53
C GLY A 84 -8.75 19.49 6.38
N SER A 85 -8.41 20.77 6.39
CA SER A 85 -8.80 21.73 5.37
C SER A 85 -7.60 22.48 4.80
N VAL A 86 -7.73 22.90 3.56
CA VAL A 86 -6.80 23.79 2.87
C VAL A 86 -7.57 25.05 2.49
N THR A 87 -7.03 26.20 2.82
CA THR A 87 -7.73 27.49 2.60
C THR A 87 -7.33 28.18 1.29
N ALA A 88 -6.15 27.90 0.75
CA ALA A 88 -5.64 28.58 -0.44
C ALA A 88 -4.47 27.82 -1.09
N GLU A 89 -4.71 26.67 -1.69
CA GLU A 89 -3.71 25.99 -2.52
C GLU A 89 -3.59 26.70 -3.86
N ALA A 90 -2.39 27.13 -4.21
CA ALA A 90 -2.16 27.73 -5.53
C ALA A 90 -2.22 26.67 -6.62
N LEU A 91 -3.06 26.87 -7.60
CA LEU A 91 -3.13 26.01 -8.79
C LEU A 91 -2.14 26.48 -9.85
N PRO A 92 -1.80 25.64 -10.85
CA PRO A 92 -0.96 26.05 -11.97
C PRO A 92 -1.53 27.30 -12.69
N ALA A 93 -0.65 28.08 -13.31
CA ALA A 93 -1.06 29.19 -14.16
C ALA A 93 -1.51 28.69 -15.55
N ASP A 94 -2.15 29.59 -16.28
CA ASP A 94 -2.54 29.41 -17.70
C ASP A 94 -3.47 28.21 -17.95
N LEU A 95 -4.31 27.87 -16.96
CA LEU A 95 -5.29 26.82 -17.07
C LEU A 95 -6.37 27.15 -18.08
N VAL A 96 -6.73 26.15 -18.89
CA VAL A 96 -7.78 26.24 -19.91
C VAL A 96 -8.85 25.15 -19.68
N ALA A 97 -9.99 25.31 -20.36
CA ALA A 97 -11.06 24.33 -20.35
C ALA A 97 -10.56 22.94 -20.80
N GLY A 98 -10.87 21.92 -20.05
CA GLY A 98 -10.44 20.54 -20.27
C GLY A 98 -9.25 20.09 -19.40
N ASP A 99 -8.51 21.01 -18.80
CA ASP A 99 -7.38 20.68 -17.95
C ASP A 99 -7.81 19.91 -16.70
N VAL A 100 -6.98 18.94 -16.31
CA VAL A 100 -7.12 18.17 -15.08
C VAL A 100 -5.99 18.51 -14.15
N ILE A 101 -6.33 18.99 -12.97
CA ILE A 101 -5.41 19.46 -11.94
C ILE A 101 -5.45 18.47 -10.78
N ARG A 102 -4.29 18.09 -10.26
CA ARG A 102 -4.18 17.30 -9.04
C ARG A 102 -3.89 18.20 -7.85
N LEU A 103 -4.78 18.15 -6.85
CA LEU A 103 -4.61 18.81 -5.57
C LEU A 103 -3.62 18.04 -4.67
N ALA A 104 -3.06 18.72 -3.69
CA ALA A 104 -2.07 18.14 -2.78
C ALA A 104 -2.64 17.01 -1.90
N ASN A 105 -3.95 16.97 -1.70
CA ASN A 105 -4.60 15.98 -0.86
C ASN A 105 -5.67 15.20 -1.63
N PRO A 106 -5.78 13.89 -1.45
CA PRO A 106 -6.92 13.10 -1.94
C PRO A 106 -8.09 13.15 -0.93
N GLY A 107 -9.24 12.61 -1.34
CA GLY A 107 -10.45 12.61 -0.51
C GLY A 107 -11.03 14.00 -0.32
N VAL A 108 -11.06 14.78 -1.42
CA VAL A 108 -11.46 16.18 -1.44
C VAL A 108 -12.98 16.32 -1.42
N SER A 109 -13.47 17.24 -0.59
CA SER A 109 -14.85 17.68 -0.52
C SER A 109 -14.90 19.21 -0.36
N GLU A 110 -16.08 19.77 -0.56
CA GLU A 110 -16.36 21.23 -0.40
C GLU A 110 -15.37 22.14 -1.17
N LEU A 111 -15.00 21.73 -2.38
CA LEU A 111 -14.07 22.49 -3.20
C LEU A 111 -14.65 23.82 -3.62
N VAL A 112 -13.89 24.90 -3.36
CA VAL A 112 -14.13 26.24 -3.88
C VAL A 112 -12.86 26.74 -4.57
N ILE A 113 -13.00 27.11 -5.83
CA ILE A 113 -11.91 27.73 -6.60
C ILE A 113 -12.15 29.24 -6.65
N THR A 114 -11.11 30.01 -6.33
CA THR A 114 -11.14 31.50 -6.40
C THR A 114 -10.09 32.00 -7.37
N ASP A 115 -10.35 33.11 -7.99
CA ASP A 115 -9.37 33.83 -8.80
C ASP A 115 -8.34 34.55 -7.94
N SER A 116 -7.33 35.16 -8.57
CA SER A 116 -6.30 35.96 -7.90
C SER A 116 -6.38 37.44 -8.21
N ALA A 117 -7.57 37.93 -8.54
CA ALA A 117 -7.81 39.34 -8.69
C ALA A 117 -7.57 40.11 -7.38
N SER A 118 -7.43 41.43 -7.43
CA SER A 118 -7.29 42.29 -6.23
C SER A 118 -8.47 42.17 -5.25
N SER A 119 -9.64 41.80 -5.76
CA SER A 119 -10.81 41.38 -4.99
C SER A 119 -11.17 39.96 -5.44
N PRO A 120 -10.64 38.92 -4.76
CA PRO A 120 -10.82 37.55 -5.21
C PRO A 120 -12.29 37.14 -5.22
N ALA A 121 -12.73 36.55 -6.33
CA ALA A 121 -14.09 36.06 -6.50
C ALA A 121 -14.11 34.53 -6.71
N PRO A 122 -15.08 33.80 -6.13
CA PRO A 122 -15.22 32.38 -6.37
C PRO A 122 -15.65 32.14 -7.83
N LEU A 123 -15.03 31.11 -8.43
CA LEU A 123 -15.45 30.59 -9.73
C LEU A 123 -16.76 29.80 -9.53
N ASP A 124 -17.73 30.04 -10.44
CA ASP A 124 -19.01 29.31 -10.39
C ASP A 124 -18.76 27.80 -10.53
N PRO A 125 -19.39 26.95 -9.68
CA PRO A 125 -19.23 25.50 -9.73
C PRO A 125 -19.52 24.84 -11.08
N GLN A 126 -20.26 25.48 -11.98
CA GLN A 126 -20.47 24.97 -13.34
C GLN A 126 -19.20 24.90 -14.18
N TYR A 127 -18.13 25.62 -13.81
CA TYR A 127 -16.87 25.69 -14.56
C TYR A 127 -15.82 24.68 -14.12
N TYR A 128 -16.06 23.93 -13.04
CA TYR A 128 -15.14 22.88 -12.58
C TYR A 128 -15.90 21.71 -11.96
N ALA A 129 -15.28 20.54 -11.95
CA ALA A 129 -15.84 19.35 -11.32
C ALA A 129 -14.76 18.51 -10.67
N LEU A 130 -15.08 17.94 -9.51
CA LEU A 130 -14.27 16.89 -8.90
C LEU A 130 -14.40 15.60 -9.72
N ARG A 131 -13.29 14.98 -10.07
CA ARG A 131 -13.27 13.66 -10.70
C ARG A 131 -13.33 12.58 -9.62
N ALA A 132 -14.02 11.47 -9.92
CA ALA A 132 -14.21 10.35 -8.99
C ALA A 132 -14.61 10.83 -7.57
N ASP A 133 -15.56 11.79 -7.49
CA ASP A 133 -16.07 12.37 -6.25
C ASP A 133 -14.95 12.85 -5.29
N GLY A 134 -13.86 13.33 -5.85
CA GLY A 134 -12.72 13.84 -5.08
C GLY A 134 -11.79 12.79 -4.50
N ALA A 135 -12.04 11.49 -4.74
CA ALA A 135 -11.28 10.40 -4.12
C ALA A 135 -9.77 10.51 -4.34
N TYR A 136 -9.35 10.97 -5.52
CA TYR A 136 -7.92 11.12 -5.86
C TYR A 136 -7.42 12.57 -5.78
N GLY A 137 -8.28 13.52 -5.39
CA GLY A 137 -7.95 14.95 -5.38
C GLY A 137 -7.75 15.52 -6.78
N GLU A 138 -8.48 15.01 -7.76
CA GLU A 138 -8.43 15.51 -9.14
C GLU A 138 -9.61 16.43 -9.43
N VAL A 139 -9.30 17.59 -10.02
CA VAL A 139 -10.27 18.59 -10.46
C VAL A 139 -10.15 18.80 -11.95
N GLN A 140 -11.24 18.74 -12.66
CA GLN A 140 -11.30 19.09 -14.08
C GLN A 140 -11.92 20.47 -14.25
N LEU A 141 -11.22 21.34 -15.00
CA LEU A 141 -11.77 22.62 -15.42
C LEU A 141 -12.67 22.40 -16.65
N LEU A 142 -13.95 22.69 -16.52
CA LEU A 142 -14.94 22.49 -17.59
C LEU A 142 -15.04 23.69 -18.53
N GLY A 143 -14.71 24.86 -18.03
CA GLY A 143 -14.77 26.10 -18.80
C GLY A 143 -14.25 27.29 -18.01
N LEU A 144 -14.30 28.46 -18.63
CA LEU A 144 -14.00 29.73 -17.96
C LEU A 144 -15.10 30.75 -18.36
N PRO A 145 -15.52 31.62 -17.43
CA PRO A 145 -16.46 32.68 -17.75
C PRO A 145 -15.83 33.75 -18.65
N THR A 146 -16.66 34.58 -19.20
CA THR A 146 -16.22 35.75 -19.94
C THR A 146 -16.70 37.02 -19.22
N PRO A 147 -15.81 37.95 -18.83
CA PRO A 147 -14.36 37.96 -19.05
C PRO A 147 -13.65 36.89 -18.27
N ALA A 148 -12.48 36.44 -18.76
CA ALA A 148 -11.70 35.42 -18.12
C ALA A 148 -11.18 35.88 -16.73
N PRO A 149 -11.30 35.05 -15.67
CA PRO A 149 -10.83 35.38 -14.34
C PRO A 149 -9.29 35.45 -14.27
N THR A 150 -8.78 36.18 -13.31
CA THR A 150 -7.34 36.34 -13.13
C THR A 150 -6.73 35.07 -12.56
N GLN A 151 -5.71 34.54 -13.22
CA GLN A 151 -4.94 33.36 -12.78
C GLN A 151 -3.61 33.80 -12.14
N PRO A 152 -2.94 32.92 -11.32
CA PRO A 152 -3.31 31.55 -11.01
C PRO A 152 -4.49 31.46 -10.04
N PHE A 153 -5.36 30.45 -10.20
CA PHE A 153 -6.44 30.17 -9.28
C PHE A 153 -5.94 29.65 -7.93
N LYS A 154 -6.80 29.76 -6.92
CA LYS A 154 -6.58 29.18 -5.59
C LYS A 154 -7.72 28.23 -5.26
N ALA A 155 -7.39 27.05 -4.70
CA ALA A 155 -8.36 26.09 -4.24
C ALA A 155 -8.45 26.08 -2.70
N ALA A 156 -9.67 26.17 -2.20
CA ALA A 156 -10.00 25.90 -0.80
C ALA A 156 -10.86 24.63 -0.75
N TYR A 157 -10.56 23.70 0.15
CA TYR A 157 -11.27 22.42 0.23
C TYR A 157 -11.04 21.72 1.56
N GLU A 158 -11.91 20.77 1.88
CA GLU A 158 -11.70 19.80 2.94
C GLU A 158 -11.15 18.49 2.34
N TYR A 159 -10.37 17.76 3.13
CA TYR A 159 -9.86 16.46 2.71
C TYR A 159 -10.00 15.42 3.83
N ALA A 160 -10.32 14.18 3.44
CA ALA A 160 -10.49 13.07 4.34
C ALA A 160 -9.14 12.57 4.90
N ALA A 161 -9.20 11.84 6.01
CA ALA A 161 -8.04 11.12 6.52
C ALA A 161 -7.57 10.07 5.51
N THR A 162 -6.26 9.96 5.32
CA THR A 162 -5.66 9.01 4.37
C THR A 162 -4.57 8.18 5.02
N ARG A 163 -4.41 6.96 4.53
CA ARG A 163 -3.30 6.06 4.89
C ARG A 163 -2.42 5.85 3.66
N GLN A 164 -1.16 6.16 3.79
CA GLN A 164 -0.18 6.06 2.71
C GLN A 164 0.90 5.06 3.11
N VAL A 165 1.41 4.32 2.13
CA VAL A 165 2.50 3.38 2.33
C VAL A 165 3.69 3.82 1.49
N GLY A 166 4.80 4.15 2.16
CA GLY A 166 6.06 4.44 1.49
C GLY A 166 6.83 3.13 1.25
N MET A 167 7.22 2.87 0.00
CA MET A 167 8.07 1.71 -0.34
C MET A 167 9.48 1.90 0.24
N PHE A 168 10.08 0.82 0.77
CA PHE A 168 11.45 0.81 1.34
C PHE A 168 11.69 1.85 2.45
N THR A 169 10.65 2.20 3.20
CA THR A 169 10.74 3.14 4.32
C THR A 169 10.93 2.45 5.67
N ALA A 170 10.91 1.12 5.70
CA ALA A 170 11.16 0.29 6.87
C ALA A 170 12.20 -0.81 6.56
N PRO A 171 12.96 -1.30 7.56
CA PRO A 171 13.79 -2.47 7.39
C PRO A 171 12.92 -3.71 7.10
N GLN A 172 13.55 -4.75 6.54
CA GLN A 172 12.87 -6.03 6.32
C GLN A 172 12.26 -6.54 7.63
N PRO A 173 10.94 -6.77 7.69
CA PRO A 173 10.31 -7.23 8.91
C PRO A 173 10.59 -8.70 9.16
N THR A 174 10.83 -9.06 10.42
CA THR A 174 10.73 -10.45 10.85
C THR A 174 9.30 -10.72 11.28
N ILE A 175 8.67 -11.73 10.70
CA ILE A 175 7.26 -12.06 10.96
C ILE A 175 7.11 -13.53 11.35
N ALA A 176 6.13 -13.80 12.20
CA ALA A 176 5.59 -15.13 12.42
C ALA A 176 4.29 -15.28 11.61
N LEU A 177 4.11 -16.43 11.00
CA LEU A 177 2.89 -16.80 10.29
C LEU A 177 2.19 -17.91 11.06
N ARG A 178 0.87 -17.86 11.13
CA ARG A 178 0.01 -18.90 11.69
C ARG A 178 -1.10 -19.22 10.71
N TYR A 179 -1.18 -20.47 10.31
CA TYR A 179 -2.29 -20.99 9.53
C TYR A 179 -3.35 -21.59 10.46
N LYS A 180 -4.59 -21.27 10.24
CA LYS A 180 -5.76 -21.87 10.90
C LYS A 180 -6.57 -22.62 9.84
N GLY A 181 -6.39 -23.90 9.76
CA GLY A 181 -7.11 -24.79 8.85
C GLY A 181 -8.29 -25.47 9.52
N ILE A 182 -9.15 -26.03 8.69
CA ILE A 182 -10.22 -26.94 9.10
C ILE A 182 -10.02 -28.24 8.32
N ASN A 183 -9.90 -29.35 9.00
CA ASN A 183 -9.82 -30.66 8.37
C ASN A 183 -11.22 -31.16 8.02
N LEU A 184 -11.61 -30.96 6.76
CA LEU A 184 -12.92 -31.37 6.28
C LEU A 184 -13.07 -32.90 6.22
N ALA A 185 -11.97 -33.67 6.14
CA ALA A 185 -11.98 -35.12 6.13
C ALA A 185 -12.29 -35.73 7.51
N GLU A 186 -12.04 -34.99 8.56
CA GLU A 186 -12.27 -35.39 9.97
C GLU A 186 -13.38 -34.57 10.65
N GLY A 187 -14.42 -34.25 9.90
CA GLY A 187 -15.63 -33.62 10.43
C GLY A 187 -15.45 -32.14 10.86
N GLY A 188 -14.46 -31.46 10.31
CA GLY A 188 -14.26 -30.02 10.55
C GLY A 188 -13.46 -29.70 11.81
N ALA A 189 -12.65 -30.62 12.33
CA ALA A 189 -11.74 -30.36 13.42
C ALA A 189 -10.70 -29.28 13.04
N PRO A 190 -10.34 -28.35 13.96
CA PRO A 190 -9.29 -27.38 13.70
C PRO A 190 -7.93 -28.05 13.56
N VAL A 191 -7.11 -27.55 12.63
CA VAL A 191 -5.75 -28.03 12.35
C VAL A 191 -4.76 -26.90 12.61
#